data_217b36b97906229c1b23fa46986abd6f
#
_entry.id   217b36b97906229c1b23fa46986abd6f
#
_cell.length_a   1.000
_cell.length_b   1.000
_cell.length_c   1.000
_cell.angle_alpha   90.00
_cell.angle_beta   90.00
_cell.angle_gamma   90.00
#
_symmetry.space_group_name_H-M   'P 1'
#
loop_
_entity.id
_entity.type
_entity.pdbx_description
1 polymer ?
#
loop_
_entity_poly.entity_id
_entity_poly.type
_entity_poly.pdbx_seq_one_letter_code
_entity_poly.pdbx_strand_id
1 'polypeptide(L)'
;TGDALEEMQTSARNIAKSIPTDFATAGSAVGEVNTRFHLTGQELENLSSKFVKFAELNDTDVSSSIDSTQKVMEAFNLEVEDAGDLLDTMNKVGQDTGISMDTLSSTMVSNAATLKELGMSAADAAVFLGQCETSGVDTSAVMAGLKKALVNASGEGKSMKEALSELQKTMLNAESSTDAYNAAVDLFGS
;
A
#
# COMPACT_ATOMS: atom_id res chain seq x y z
N THR A 1 -32.13 -10.48 -2.45
CA THR A 1 -33.53 -10.55 -2.03
C THR A 1 -33.76 -9.62 -0.85
N GLY A 2 -34.99 -9.50 -0.32
CA GLY A 2 -35.37 -8.46 0.64
C GLY A 2 -34.51 -8.41 1.90
N ASP A 3 -34.20 -9.56 2.48
CA ASP A 3 -33.45 -9.68 3.74
C ASP A 3 -32.02 -9.10 3.65
N ALA A 4 -31.30 -9.40 2.56
CA ALA A 4 -29.93 -8.89 2.35
C ALA A 4 -29.93 -7.35 2.19
N LEU A 5 -30.93 -6.77 1.51
CA LEU A 5 -31.07 -5.33 1.38
C LEU A 5 -31.37 -4.68 2.74
N GLU A 6 -32.20 -5.31 3.56
CA GLU A 6 -32.54 -4.81 4.88
C GLU A 6 -31.33 -4.85 5.83
N GLU A 7 -30.51 -5.89 5.77
CA GLU A 7 -29.24 -5.97 6.50
C GLU A 7 -28.29 -4.85 6.08
N MET A 8 -28.07 -4.62 4.79
CA MET A 8 -27.22 -3.55 4.28
C MET A 8 -27.72 -2.15 4.71
N GLN A 9 -29.05 -1.92 4.67
CA GLN A 9 -29.63 -0.68 5.15
C GLN A 9 -29.45 -0.51 6.67
N THR A 10 -29.48 -1.59 7.42
CA THR A 10 -29.25 -1.58 8.86
C THR A 10 -27.80 -1.22 9.17
N SER A 11 -26.84 -1.84 8.47
CA SER A 11 -25.42 -1.50 8.57
C SER A 11 -25.15 -0.03 8.22
N ALA A 12 -25.73 0.48 7.14
CA ALA A 12 -25.62 1.89 6.77
C ALA A 12 -26.17 2.84 7.86
N ARG A 13 -27.31 2.50 8.47
CA ARG A 13 -27.88 3.28 9.59
C ARG A 13 -26.99 3.25 10.83
N ASN A 14 -26.39 2.10 11.15
CA ASN A 14 -25.49 1.95 12.28
C ASN A 14 -24.23 2.81 12.09
N ILE A 15 -23.65 2.79 10.90
CA ILE A 15 -22.49 3.60 10.53
C ILE A 15 -22.82 5.08 10.64
N ALA A 16 -23.91 5.54 10.02
CA ALA A 16 -24.32 6.95 10.05
C ALA A 16 -24.69 7.47 11.45
N LYS A 17 -25.01 6.58 12.41
CA LYS A 17 -25.23 6.94 13.82
C LYS A 17 -23.93 7.03 14.63
N SER A 18 -22.92 6.27 14.26
CA SER A 18 -21.67 6.12 15.01
C SER A 18 -20.52 7.01 14.50
N ILE A 19 -20.61 7.47 13.25
CA ILE A 19 -19.61 8.30 12.59
C ILE A 19 -20.28 9.58 12.08
N PRO A 20 -19.62 10.74 12.12
CA PRO A 20 -20.13 11.99 11.55
C PRO A 20 -20.18 11.94 10.01
N THR A 21 -21.14 11.18 9.46
CA THR A 21 -21.35 11.03 8.01
C THR A 21 -22.83 10.97 7.71
N ASP A 22 -23.22 11.20 6.48
CA ASP A 22 -24.61 11.05 6.06
C ASP A 22 -24.96 9.60 5.69
N PHE A 23 -26.27 9.31 5.65
CA PHE A 23 -26.78 7.98 5.32
C PHE A 23 -26.45 7.56 3.88
N ALA A 24 -26.35 8.51 2.94
CA ALA A 24 -26.06 8.20 1.54
C ALA A 24 -24.60 7.73 1.41
N THR A 25 -23.66 8.43 2.04
CA THR A 25 -22.23 8.04 2.10
C THR A 25 -22.05 6.68 2.76
N ALA A 26 -22.68 6.46 3.92
CA ALA A 26 -22.66 5.16 4.60
C ALA A 26 -23.27 4.04 3.73
N GLY A 27 -24.36 4.33 3.04
CA GLY A 27 -25.02 3.38 2.12
C GLY A 27 -24.16 3.04 0.90
N SER A 28 -23.48 4.03 0.34
CA SER A 28 -22.52 3.83 -0.76
C SER A 28 -21.37 2.94 -0.31
N ALA A 29 -20.76 3.22 0.85
CA ALA A 29 -19.68 2.41 1.40
C ALA A 29 -20.11 0.95 1.60
N VAL A 30 -21.26 0.71 2.22
CA VAL A 30 -21.80 -0.65 2.43
C VAL A 30 -22.04 -1.36 1.09
N GLY A 31 -22.63 -0.67 0.11
CA GLY A 31 -22.89 -1.22 -1.23
C GLY A 31 -21.61 -1.60 -1.97
N GLU A 32 -20.60 -0.74 -1.95
CA GLU A 32 -19.34 -0.99 -2.62
C GLU A 32 -18.51 -2.07 -1.94
N VAL A 33 -18.42 -2.06 -0.61
CA VAL A 33 -17.71 -3.11 0.15
C VAL A 33 -18.38 -4.48 -0.08
N ASN A 34 -19.72 -4.56 -0.05
CA ASN A 34 -20.42 -5.79 -0.39
C ASN A 34 -20.11 -6.26 -1.81
N THR A 35 -20.11 -5.35 -2.80
CA THR A 35 -19.89 -5.69 -4.20
C THR A 35 -18.44 -6.12 -4.48
N ARG A 36 -17.47 -5.43 -3.91
CA ARG A 36 -16.05 -5.62 -4.21
C ARG A 36 -15.40 -6.73 -3.37
N PHE A 37 -15.79 -6.84 -2.09
CA PHE A 37 -15.21 -7.80 -1.15
C PHE A 37 -16.13 -8.97 -0.82
N HIS A 38 -17.35 -8.97 -1.32
CA HIS A 38 -18.36 -10.03 -1.12
C HIS A 38 -18.71 -10.32 0.35
N LEU A 39 -18.48 -9.31 1.23
CA LEU A 39 -18.78 -9.41 2.64
C LEU A 39 -20.27 -9.19 2.94
N THR A 40 -20.74 -9.78 4.03
CA THR A 40 -22.11 -9.66 4.53
C THR A 40 -22.12 -9.52 6.07
N GLY A 41 -23.25 -9.16 6.66
CA GLY A 41 -23.41 -9.12 8.11
C GLY A 41 -22.42 -8.18 8.82
N GLN A 42 -21.87 -8.64 9.94
CA GLN A 42 -21.00 -7.83 10.80
C GLN A 42 -19.65 -7.47 10.13
N GLU A 43 -19.09 -8.35 9.32
CA GLU A 43 -17.83 -8.09 8.61
C GLU A 43 -17.99 -6.97 7.58
N LEU A 44 -19.12 -6.97 6.84
CA LEU A 44 -19.49 -5.88 5.94
C LEU A 44 -19.60 -4.56 6.69
N GLU A 45 -20.32 -4.53 7.82
CA GLU A 45 -20.50 -3.33 8.62
C GLU A 45 -19.17 -2.81 9.16
N ASN A 46 -18.32 -3.69 9.68
CA ASN A 46 -17.01 -3.34 10.24
C ASN A 46 -16.08 -2.74 9.18
N LEU A 47 -15.92 -3.39 8.04
CA LEU A 47 -15.03 -2.88 6.98
C LEU A 47 -15.57 -1.59 6.36
N SER A 48 -16.88 -1.50 6.10
CA SER A 48 -17.52 -0.27 5.61
C SER A 48 -17.33 0.88 6.59
N SER A 49 -17.47 0.63 7.89
CA SER A 49 -17.23 1.61 8.95
C SER A 49 -15.78 2.11 8.96
N LYS A 50 -14.80 1.21 8.74
CA LYS A 50 -13.38 1.60 8.61
C LYS A 50 -13.16 2.52 7.40
N PHE A 51 -13.72 2.22 6.24
CA PHE A 51 -13.60 3.07 5.05
C PHE A 51 -14.23 4.44 5.23
N VAL A 52 -15.42 4.51 5.84
CA VAL A 52 -16.06 5.79 6.13
C VAL A 52 -15.22 6.63 7.10
N LYS A 53 -14.72 6.03 8.19
CA LYS A 53 -13.82 6.73 9.13
C LYS A 53 -12.54 7.20 8.46
N PHE A 54 -11.96 6.36 7.62
CA PHE A 54 -10.74 6.67 6.88
C PHE A 54 -10.96 7.88 5.96
N ALA A 55 -12.05 7.89 5.21
CA ALA A 55 -12.38 8.97 4.29
C ALA A 55 -12.61 10.30 5.04
N GLU A 56 -13.33 10.28 6.14
CA GLU A 56 -13.57 11.46 7.00
C GLU A 56 -12.27 12.00 7.61
N LEU A 57 -11.37 11.11 8.06
CA LEU A 57 -10.09 11.52 8.68
C LEU A 57 -9.09 12.09 7.68
N ASN A 58 -9.15 11.66 6.42
CA ASN A 58 -8.18 12.04 5.40
C ASN A 58 -8.75 13.02 4.36
N ASP A 59 -9.99 13.48 4.55
CA ASP A 59 -10.71 14.36 3.59
C ASP A 59 -10.69 13.78 2.16
N THR A 60 -10.99 12.47 2.05
CA THR A 60 -11.00 11.73 0.79
C THR A 60 -12.39 11.16 0.50
N ASP A 61 -12.63 10.82 -0.76
CA ASP A 61 -13.86 10.15 -1.17
C ASP A 61 -13.84 8.67 -0.73
N VAL A 62 -14.95 8.20 -0.15
CA VAL A 62 -15.08 6.82 0.35
C VAL A 62 -14.92 5.80 -0.77
N SER A 63 -15.57 6.03 -1.91
CA SER A 63 -15.54 5.10 -3.05
C SER A 63 -14.13 5.01 -3.64
N SER A 64 -13.44 6.14 -3.75
CA SER A 64 -12.04 6.20 -4.18
C SER A 64 -11.11 5.45 -3.23
N SER A 65 -11.35 5.57 -1.91
CA SER A 65 -10.57 4.87 -0.89
C SER A 65 -10.76 3.35 -0.97
N ILE A 66 -11.99 2.88 -1.19
CA ILE A 66 -12.33 1.48 -1.39
C ILE A 66 -11.64 0.93 -2.64
N ASP A 67 -11.75 1.65 -3.77
CA ASP A 67 -11.14 1.27 -5.05
C ASP A 67 -9.61 1.18 -4.96
N SER A 68 -8.98 2.19 -4.35
CA SER A 68 -7.52 2.23 -4.18
C SER A 68 -7.02 1.09 -3.28
N THR A 69 -7.72 0.79 -2.19
CA THR A 69 -7.37 -0.31 -1.29
C THR A 69 -7.51 -1.65 -2.01
N GLN A 70 -8.61 -1.89 -2.73
CA GLN A 70 -8.79 -3.11 -3.52
C GLN A 70 -7.66 -3.32 -4.53
N LYS A 71 -7.28 -2.27 -5.27
CA LYS A 71 -6.16 -2.36 -6.24
C LYS A 71 -4.83 -2.74 -5.58
N VAL A 72 -4.54 -2.20 -4.41
CA VAL A 72 -3.34 -2.58 -3.66
C VAL A 72 -3.42 -4.04 -3.22
N MET A 73 -4.57 -4.49 -2.71
CA MET A 73 -4.78 -5.87 -2.31
C MET A 73 -4.58 -6.84 -3.48
N GLU A 74 -5.17 -6.55 -4.64
CA GLU A 74 -4.99 -7.34 -5.86
C GLU A 74 -3.52 -7.39 -6.30
N ALA A 75 -2.83 -6.24 -6.28
CA ALA A 75 -1.43 -6.13 -6.68
C ALA A 75 -0.48 -6.92 -5.76
N PHE A 76 -0.81 -7.01 -4.48
CA PHE A 76 -0.03 -7.75 -3.48
C PHE A 76 -0.55 -9.16 -3.18
N ASN A 77 -1.66 -9.59 -3.82
CA ASN A 77 -2.33 -10.86 -3.61
C ASN A 77 -2.78 -11.05 -2.14
N LEU A 78 -3.41 -10.03 -1.57
CA LEU A 78 -3.95 -10.06 -0.22
C LEU A 78 -5.37 -10.63 -0.21
N GLU A 79 -5.72 -11.30 0.87
CA GLU A 79 -7.08 -11.77 1.11
C GLU A 79 -7.94 -10.65 1.72
N VAL A 80 -9.25 -10.86 1.72
CA VAL A 80 -10.22 -9.82 2.15
C VAL A 80 -10.08 -9.47 3.62
N GLU A 81 -9.66 -10.42 4.43
CA GLU A 81 -9.38 -10.26 5.86
C GLU A 81 -8.27 -9.26 6.15
N ASP A 82 -7.34 -9.09 5.20
CA ASP A 82 -6.21 -8.14 5.31
C ASP A 82 -6.62 -6.69 5.02
N ALA A 83 -7.80 -6.46 4.43
CA ALA A 83 -8.22 -5.14 3.95
C ALA A 83 -8.23 -4.08 5.07
N GLY A 84 -8.71 -4.46 6.25
CA GLY A 84 -8.76 -3.56 7.40
C GLY A 84 -7.40 -3.14 7.92
N ASP A 85 -6.46 -4.08 7.99
CA ASP A 85 -5.10 -3.84 8.49
C ASP A 85 -4.27 -3.07 7.45
N LEU A 86 -4.46 -3.36 6.16
CA LEU A 86 -3.86 -2.58 5.08
C LEU A 86 -4.32 -1.12 5.13
N LEU A 87 -5.63 -0.88 5.27
CA LEU A 87 -6.19 0.47 5.36
C LEU A 87 -5.63 1.24 6.55
N ASP A 88 -5.56 0.60 7.73
CA ASP A 88 -5.00 1.19 8.94
C ASP A 88 -3.51 1.53 8.76
N THR A 89 -2.75 0.65 8.10
CA THR A 89 -1.32 0.87 7.79
C THR A 89 -1.14 2.05 6.83
N MET A 90 -1.87 2.07 5.73
CA MET A 90 -1.81 3.17 4.75
C MET A 90 -2.20 4.51 5.38
N ASN A 91 -3.26 4.51 6.21
CA ASN A 91 -3.67 5.70 6.97
C ASN A 91 -2.55 6.21 7.88
N LYS A 92 -1.93 5.30 8.65
CA LYS A 92 -0.82 5.66 9.52
C LYS A 92 0.36 6.24 8.75
N VAL A 93 0.75 5.61 7.64
CA VAL A 93 1.83 6.10 6.78
C VAL A 93 1.48 7.49 6.24
N GLY A 94 0.28 7.72 5.73
CA GLY A 94 -0.16 9.02 5.26
C GLY A 94 -0.07 10.10 6.33
N GLN A 95 -0.52 9.79 7.54
CA GLN A 95 -0.46 10.73 8.68
C GLN A 95 0.97 11.02 9.15
N ASP A 96 1.83 10.00 9.19
CA ASP A 96 3.20 10.12 9.68
C ASP A 96 4.12 10.84 8.67
N THR A 97 3.82 10.75 7.38
CA THR A 97 4.73 11.18 6.29
C THR A 97 4.20 12.32 5.43
N GLY A 98 2.89 12.54 5.44
CA GLY A 98 2.23 13.52 4.57
C GLY A 98 2.00 13.04 3.13
N ILE A 99 2.38 11.81 2.79
CA ILE A 99 2.08 11.25 1.47
C ILE A 99 0.56 11.10 1.29
N SER A 100 0.02 11.55 0.16
CA SER A 100 -1.40 11.38 -0.10
C SER A 100 -1.74 9.91 -0.35
N MET A 101 -2.97 9.50 -0.01
CA MET A 101 -3.42 8.13 -0.20
C MET A 101 -3.42 7.71 -1.67
N ASP A 102 -3.78 8.63 -2.56
CA ASP A 102 -3.75 8.38 -4.01
C ASP A 102 -2.33 8.16 -4.52
N THR A 103 -1.37 8.95 -4.05
CA THR A 103 0.04 8.79 -4.40
C THR A 103 0.59 7.48 -3.85
N LEU A 104 0.33 7.18 -2.57
CA LEU A 104 0.79 5.96 -1.92
C LEU A 104 0.24 4.72 -2.63
N SER A 105 -1.09 4.62 -2.80
CA SER A 105 -1.73 3.47 -3.42
C SER A 105 -1.31 3.28 -4.88
N SER A 106 -1.29 4.35 -5.68
CA SER A 106 -0.89 4.27 -7.09
C SER A 106 0.58 3.87 -7.25
N THR A 107 1.46 4.35 -6.37
CA THR A 107 2.89 3.97 -6.37
C THR A 107 3.07 2.52 -5.92
N MET A 108 2.34 2.07 -4.91
CA MET A 108 2.32 0.67 -4.48
C MET A 108 1.90 -0.25 -5.62
N VAL A 109 0.77 0.03 -6.27
CA VAL A 109 0.24 -0.77 -7.40
C VAL A 109 1.23 -0.80 -8.56
N SER A 110 1.75 0.36 -8.99
CA SER A 110 2.66 0.47 -10.12
C SER A 110 4.01 -0.23 -9.91
N ASN A 111 4.39 -0.46 -8.67
CA ASN A 111 5.67 -1.06 -8.30
C ASN A 111 5.52 -2.39 -7.54
N ALA A 112 4.31 -2.93 -7.41
CA ALA A 112 4.03 -4.14 -6.63
C ALA A 112 4.93 -5.33 -6.98
N ALA A 113 5.15 -5.58 -8.28
CA ALA A 113 6.04 -6.66 -8.72
C ALA A 113 7.46 -6.49 -8.17
N THR A 114 8.03 -5.29 -8.29
CA THR A 114 9.37 -4.99 -7.78
C THR A 114 9.45 -5.12 -6.26
N LEU A 115 8.46 -4.57 -5.55
CA LEU A 115 8.41 -4.59 -4.09
C LEU A 115 8.24 -6.01 -3.54
N LYS A 116 7.41 -6.84 -4.20
CA LYS A 116 7.27 -8.27 -3.86
C LYS A 116 8.56 -9.06 -4.11
N GLU A 117 9.25 -8.81 -5.21
CA GLU A 117 10.56 -9.44 -5.49
C GLU A 117 11.64 -9.04 -4.48
N LEU A 118 11.51 -7.86 -3.87
CA LEU A 118 12.33 -7.44 -2.73
C LEU A 118 11.93 -8.13 -1.41
N GLY A 119 10.88 -8.94 -1.41
CA GLY A 119 10.33 -9.62 -0.23
C GLY A 119 9.49 -8.72 0.66
N MET A 120 9.02 -7.58 0.17
CA MET A 120 8.19 -6.67 0.95
C MET A 120 6.72 -7.11 0.93
N SER A 121 6.10 -7.11 2.10
CA SER A 121 4.64 -7.14 2.23
C SER A 121 4.04 -5.81 1.77
N ALA A 122 2.72 -5.74 1.60
CA ALA A 122 2.04 -4.47 1.31
C ALA A 122 2.27 -3.42 2.42
N ALA A 123 2.30 -3.86 3.68
CA ALA A 123 2.59 -2.98 4.81
C ALA A 123 4.03 -2.44 4.76
N ASP A 124 5.03 -3.30 4.51
CA ASP A 124 6.43 -2.88 4.35
C ASP A 124 6.60 -1.92 3.18
N ALA A 125 5.92 -2.19 2.07
CA ALA A 125 5.93 -1.34 0.88
C ALA A 125 5.36 0.06 1.17
N ALA A 126 4.24 0.14 1.88
CA ALA A 126 3.66 1.42 2.30
C ALA A 126 4.62 2.23 3.18
N VAL A 127 5.21 1.58 4.19
CA VAL A 127 6.20 2.20 5.09
C VAL A 127 7.44 2.67 4.33
N PHE A 128 7.98 1.84 3.44
CA PHE A 128 9.14 2.17 2.61
C PHE A 128 8.88 3.40 1.73
N LEU A 129 7.74 3.45 1.05
CA LEU A 129 7.37 4.59 0.19
C LEU A 129 7.14 5.87 1.01
N GLY A 130 6.53 5.76 2.20
CA GLY A 130 6.42 6.87 3.14
C GLY A 130 7.76 7.39 3.62
N GLN A 131 8.74 6.51 3.85
CA GLN A 131 10.11 6.91 4.21
C GLN A 131 10.83 7.61 3.05
N CYS A 132 10.61 7.21 1.80
CA CYS A 132 11.11 7.92 0.63
C CYS A 132 10.59 9.37 0.62
N GLU A 133 9.28 9.55 0.86
CA GLU A 133 8.65 10.87 0.92
C GLU A 133 9.28 11.76 2.00
N THR A 134 9.37 11.28 3.24
CA THR A 134 9.95 12.06 4.34
C THR A 134 11.43 12.35 4.18
N SER A 135 12.15 11.50 3.47
CA SER A 135 13.58 11.68 3.19
C SER A 135 13.82 12.65 2.03
N GLY A 136 12.78 13.10 1.34
CA GLY A 136 12.89 14.01 0.19
C GLY A 136 13.60 13.39 -1.02
N VAL A 137 13.65 12.06 -1.12
CA VAL A 137 14.24 11.38 -2.27
C VAL A 137 13.18 11.18 -3.37
N ASP A 138 13.62 11.24 -4.62
CA ASP A 138 12.74 10.94 -5.74
C ASP A 138 12.39 9.44 -5.74
N THR A 139 11.17 9.13 -5.30
CA THR A 139 10.66 7.76 -5.23
C THR A 139 10.71 7.06 -6.59
N SER A 140 10.48 7.79 -7.69
CA SER A 140 10.55 7.22 -9.04
C SER A 140 11.99 6.80 -9.39
N ALA A 141 12.98 7.62 -9.04
CA ALA A 141 14.39 7.28 -9.22
C ALA A 141 14.81 6.09 -8.35
N VAL A 142 14.35 6.05 -7.09
CA VAL A 142 14.59 4.90 -6.18
C VAL A 142 14.02 3.62 -6.78
N MET A 143 12.76 3.64 -7.23
CA MET A 143 12.12 2.45 -7.83
C MET A 143 12.76 2.03 -9.14
N ALA A 144 13.23 2.97 -9.96
CA ALA A 144 13.98 2.66 -11.18
C ALA A 144 15.33 1.97 -10.86
N GLY A 145 16.05 2.48 -9.87
CA GLY A 145 17.30 1.86 -9.39
C GLY A 145 17.06 0.45 -8.84
N LEU A 146 16.02 0.23 -8.05
CA LEU A 146 15.67 -1.09 -7.52
C LEU A 146 15.28 -2.07 -8.62
N LYS A 147 14.51 -1.65 -9.64
CA LYS A 147 14.22 -2.49 -10.82
C LYS A 147 15.48 -2.89 -11.55
N LYS A 148 16.42 -1.96 -11.75
CA LYS A 148 17.68 -2.24 -12.41
C LYS A 148 18.54 -3.20 -11.58
N ALA A 149 18.61 -2.99 -10.28
CA ALA A 149 19.32 -3.88 -9.36
C ALA A 149 18.76 -5.32 -9.39
N LEU A 150 17.45 -5.49 -9.45
CA LEU A 150 16.81 -6.81 -9.61
C LEU A 150 17.25 -7.49 -10.92
N VAL A 151 17.26 -6.75 -12.04
CA VAL A 151 17.69 -7.28 -13.34
C VAL A 151 19.15 -7.68 -13.30
N ASN A 152 20.03 -6.84 -12.73
CA ASN A 152 21.46 -7.11 -12.63
C ASN A 152 21.72 -8.35 -11.73
N ALA A 153 21.13 -8.40 -10.54
CA ALA A 153 21.23 -9.54 -9.64
C ALA A 153 20.75 -10.85 -10.29
N SER A 154 19.60 -10.80 -10.97
CA SER A 154 19.06 -11.96 -11.70
C SER A 154 19.96 -12.41 -12.84
N GLY A 155 20.57 -11.45 -13.56
CA GLY A 155 21.56 -11.74 -14.63
C GLY A 155 22.81 -12.45 -14.10
N GLU A 156 23.17 -12.22 -12.83
CA GLU A 156 24.25 -12.92 -12.14
C GLU A 156 23.81 -14.21 -11.43
N GLY A 157 22.55 -14.59 -11.53
CA GLY A 157 21.99 -15.76 -10.86
C GLY A 157 21.84 -15.58 -9.34
N LYS A 158 21.77 -14.34 -8.85
CA LYS A 158 21.66 -13.98 -7.44
C LYS A 158 20.24 -13.50 -7.10
N SER A 159 19.80 -13.76 -5.88
CA SER A 159 18.66 -13.05 -5.32
C SER A 159 19.04 -11.60 -4.98
N MET A 160 18.04 -10.72 -4.92
CA MET A 160 18.27 -9.31 -4.51
C MET A 160 18.88 -9.21 -3.12
N LYS A 161 18.50 -10.11 -2.20
CA LYS A 161 19.08 -10.17 -0.85
C LYS A 161 20.58 -10.48 -0.87
N GLU A 162 21.00 -11.41 -1.71
CA GLU A 162 22.41 -11.75 -1.88
C GLU A 162 23.18 -10.60 -2.49
N ALA A 163 22.66 -9.99 -3.56
CA ALA A 163 23.27 -8.83 -4.21
C ALA A 163 23.44 -7.63 -3.27
N LEU A 164 22.41 -7.32 -2.48
CA LEU A 164 22.49 -6.25 -1.47
C LEU A 164 23.47 -6.58 -0.35
N SER A 165 23.54 -7.84 0.10
CA SER A 165 24.53 -8.27 1.11
C SER A 165 25.96 -8.16 0.60
N GLU A 166 26.20 -8.49 -0.66
CA GLU A 166 27.51 -8.35 -1.30
C GLU A 166 27.89 -6.88 -1.46
N LEU A 167 26.93 -6.05 -1.94
CA LEU A 167 27.15 -4.60 -2.04
C LEU A 167 27.52 -4.01 -0.67
N GLN A 168 26.78 -4.36 0.38
CA GLN A 168 27.08 -3.89 1.73
C GLN A 168 28.51 -4.25 2.15
N LYS A 169 28.93 -5.49 1.93
CA LYS A 169 30.30 -5.95 2.24
C LYS A 169 31.34 -5.17 1.43
N THR A 170 31.08 -4.99 0.14
CA THR A 170 31.99 -4.26 -0.75
C THR A 170 32.13 -2.80 -0.32
N MET A 171 31.02 -2.14 0.00
CA MET A 171 31.03 -0.75 0.49
C MET A 171 31.76 -0.59 1.83
N LEU A 172 31.57 -1.53 2.76
CA LEU A 172 32.23 -1.50 4.09
C LEU A 172 33.76 -1.73 3.99
N ASN A 173 34.22 -2.45 2.96
CA ASN A 173 35.64 -2.76 2.74
C ASN A 173 36.24 -1.87 1.64
N ALA A 174 35.51 -0.90 1.09
CA ALA A 174 36.00 -0.01 0.05
C ALA A 174 37.16 0.89 0.59
N GLU A 175 38.24 0.95 -0.15
CA GLU A 175 39.42 1.75 0.21
C GLU A 175 39.18 3.27 -0.02
N SER A 176 38.20 3.59 -0.88
CA SER A 176 37.81 4.96 -1.20
C SER A 176 36.31 5.10 -1.38
N SER A 177 35.81 6.34 -1.27
CA SER A 177 34.40 6.67 -1.60
C SER A 177 34.08 6.40 -3.08
N THR A 178 35.06 6.46 -3.96
CA THR A 178 34.89 6.13 -5.38
C THR A 178 34.64 4.65 -5.59
N ASP A 179 35.34 3.78 -4.86
CA ASP A 179 35.14 2.33 -4.96
C ASP A 179 33.77 1.93 -4.42
N ALA A 180 33.35 2.53 -3.30
CA ALA A 180 32.00 2.33 -2.76
C ALA A 180 30.91 2.81 -3.74
N TYR A 181 31.11 3.96 -4.37
CA TYR A 181 30.21 4.49 -5.38
C TYR A 181 30.13 3.57 -6.61
N ASN A 182 31.27 3.12 -7.13
CA ASN A 182 31.29 2.22 -8.28
C ASN A 182 30.57 0.91 -7.99
N ALA A 183 30.74 0.32 -6.80
CA ALA A 183 30.02 -0.88 -6.41
C ALA A 183 28.49 -0.67 -6.36
N ALA A 184 28.05 0.50 -5.94
CA ALA A 184 26.61 0.86 -5.97
C ALA A 184 26.13 1.04 -7.42
N VAL A 185 26.93 1.69 -8.28
CA VAL A 185 26.60 1.88 -9.70
C VAL A 185 26.52 0.55 -10.45
N ASP A 186 27.39 -0.41 -10.14
CA ASP A 186 27.34 -1.76 -10.74
C ASP A 186 26.02 -2.47 -10.44
N LEU A 187 25.48 -2.33 -9.25
CA LEU A 187 24.21 -2.94 -8.89
C LEU A 187 23.00 -2.12 -9.38
N PHE A 188 22.95 -0.84 -9.02
CA PHE A 188 21.77 0.03 -9.27
C PHE A 188 21.81 0.73 -10.63
N GLY A 189 22.98 0.75 -11.25
CA GLY A 189 23.26 1.51 -12.46
C GLY A 189 23.50 3.00 -12.21
N SER A 190 23.92 3.68 -13.25
CA SER A 190 24.10 5.13 -13.27
C SER A 190 22.80 5.84 -13.63
#